data_7b73c317a951b60c58c9ed9bd45510f8
#
_entry.id   7b73c317a951b60c58c9ed9bd45510f8
#
_cell.length_a   1.000
_cell.length_b   1.000
_cell.length_c   1.000
_cell.angle_alpha   90.00
_cell.angle_beta   90.00
_cell.angle_gamma   90.00
#
_symmetry.space_group_name_H-M   'P 1'
#
loop_
_entity.id
_entity.type
_entity.pdbx_description
1 polymer ?
#
loop_
_entity_poly.entity_id
_entity_poly.type
_entity_poly.pdbx_seq_one_letter_code
_entity_poly.pdbx_strand_id
1 'polypeptide(L)'
;MTAIAPPPSPSPVLHDAALALRALLPPGRRWLVLTGAGCSTGSGIPDYRDLEGQWKRPQPVTLQAFMGSHATRQRYWARSLLGWPVMAQARPGQAHAALAQLQQRGWIEGLVTQNVDGLHTAAGSDGVIDLHGRIAAVRCMGCGAGMERAVLQAMLLERNPGWAGLSAQAAPDGDADLEGRDFSRFDVPACPHCGGVLKPDVVFYGEGVPSQRVQAVRAMLQQAGGLLVAGSSLMVYSGLRFVHEAVAQGKPVAAINQGRMRSEDLLALKIEQDCGQIGRASCRERV
;
A
#
# COMPACT_ATOMS: atom_id res chain seq x y z
N MET A 1 25.34 -25.20 -15.79
CA MET A 1 25.16 -24.14 -14.78
C MET A 1 25.55 -22.82 -15.43
N THR A 2 24.60 -22.09 -15.97
CA THR A 2 24.83 -20.77 -16.58
C THR A 2 25.01 -19.75 -15.45
N ALA A 3 26.20 -19.19 -15.33
CA ALA A 3 26.48 -18.12 -14.39
C ALA A 3 25.58 -16.90 -14.70
N ILE A 4 24.73 -16.52 -13.76
CA ILE A 4 23.93 -15.29 -13.85
C ILE A 4 24.94 -14.12 -13.81
N ALA A 5 24.97 -13.32 -14.87
CA ALA A 5 25.80 -12.12 -14.92
C ALA A 5 25.50 -11.23 -13.72
N PRO A 6 26.50 -10.62 -13.07
CA PRO A 6 26.27 -9.70 -11.96
C PRO A 6 25.44 -8.51 -12.46
N PRO A 7 24.48 -8.02 -11.65
CA PRO A 7 23.68 -6.88 -12.03
C PRO A 7 24.59 -5.64 -12.28
N PRO A 8 24.21 -4.73 -13.19
CA PRO A 8 24.99 -3.54 -13.50
C PRO A 8 25.20 -2.67 -12.26
N SER A 9 26.33 -1.96 -12.20
CA SER A 9 26.60 -1.00 -11.14
C SER A 9 25.54 0.09 -11.07
N PRO A 10 25.15 0.60 -9.88
CA PRO A 10 24.22 1.72 -9.77
C PRO A 10 24.80 2.95 -10.50
N SER A 11 23.91 3.78 -11.05
CA SER A 11 24.34 5.05 -11.63
C SER A 11 24.96 5.94 -10.53
N PRO A 12 25.89 6.84 -10.87
CA PRO A 12 26.47 7.78 -9.89
C PRO A 12 25.39 8.53 -9.08
N VAL A 13 24.31 8.94 -9.72
CA VAL A 13 23.19 9.63 -9.09
C VAL A 13 22.52 8.79 -7.98
N LEU A 14 22.40 7.49 -8.18
CA LEU A 14 21.81 6.60 -7.16
C LEU A 14 22.77 6.35 -5.99
N HIS A 15 24.06 6.30 -6.25
CA HIS A 15 25.08 6.19 -5.20
C HIS A 15 25.08 7.45 -4.31
N ASP A 16 25.11 8.64 -4.90
CA ASP A 16 25.06 9.90 -4.17
C ASP A 16 23.78 10.04 -3.34
N ALA A 17 22.63 9.61 -3.89
CA ALA A 17 21.36 9.59 -3.19
C ALA A 17 21.38 8.68 -1.94
N ALA A 18 21.99 7.50 -2.05
CA ALA A 18 22.13 6.58 -0.91
C ALA A 18 23.03 7.15 0.18
N LEU A 19 24.16 7.80 -0.19
CA LEU A 19 25.03 8.49 0.75
C LEU A 19 24.33 9.65 1.45
N ALA A 20 23.56 10.46 0.71
CA ALA A 20 22.78 11.56 1.27
C ALA A 20 21.73 11.07 2.28
N LEU A 21 21.00 9.98 1.97
CA LEU A 21 20.07 9.36 2.92
C LEU A 21 20.77 8.88 4.19
N ARG A 22 21.94 8.26 4.04
CA ARG A 22 22.73 7.79 5.19
C ARG A 22 23.20 8.95 6.08
N ALA A 23 23.62 10.05 5.49
CA ALA A 23 24.12 11.23 6.21
C ALA A 23 23.05 11.95 7.04
N LEU A 24 21.77 11.77 6.73
CA LEU A 24 20.66 12.35 7.47
C LEU A 24 20.41 11.69 8.83
N LEU A 25 20.81 10.43 8.99
CA LEU A 25 20.58 9.71 10.25
C LEU A 25 21.73 9.90 11.23
N PRO A 26 21.42 10.13 12.52
CA PRO A 26 22.42 10.01 13.57
C PRO A 26 23.06 8.61 13.59
N PRO A 27 24.35 8.48 13.99
CA PRO A 27 25.02 7.19 14.09
C PRO A 27 24.23 6.19 14.93
N GLY A 28 24.10 4.95 14.47
CA GLY A 28 23.38 3.88 15.16
C GLY A 28 21.87 3.98 15.12
N ARG A 29 21.28 4.99 14.47
CA ARG A 29 19.83 5.13 14.31
C ARG A 29 19.36 4.54 12.99
N ARG A 30 18.07 4.16 12.96
CA ARG A 30 17.41 3.48 11.83
C ARG A 30 16.24 4.30 11.31
N TRP A 31 15.83 4.05 10.07
CA TRP A 31 14.66 4.67 9.49
C TRP A 31 13.37 3.94 9.90
N LEU A 32 12.31 4.69 10.25
CA LEU A 32 10.96 4.21 10.04
C LEU A 32 10.61 4.43 8.58
N VAL A 33 10.12 3.40 7.89
CA VAL A 33 9.72 3.52 6.48
C VAL A 33 8.21 3.56 6.36
N LEU A 34 7.68 4.57 5.65
CA LEU A 34 6.28 4.69 5.27
C LEU A 34 6.15 4.53 3.76
N THR A 35 5.44 3.49 3.31
CA THR A 35 5.26 3.22 1.87
C THR A 35 3.87 3.53 1.37
N GLY A 36 3.73 3.75 0.05
CA GLY A 36 2.48 3.94 -0.65
C GLY A 36 2.44 3.24 -2.01
N ALA A 37 1.42 3.55 -2.80
CA ALA A 37 1.08 2.83 -4.04
C ALA A 37 2.22 2.77 -5.07
N GLY A 38 3.11 3.78 -5.10
CA GLY A 38 4.28 3.76 -5.98
C GLY A 38 5.25 2.61 -5.75
N CYS A 39 5.23 1.96 -4.55
CA CYS A 39 6.02 0.76 -4.31
C CYS A 39 5.47 -0.47 -5.04
N SER A 40 4.18 -0.49 -5.38
CA SER A 40 3.51 -1.65 -5.97
C SER A 40 3.26 -1.53 -7.48
N THR A 41 3.59 -0.38 -8.10
CA THR A 41 3.44 -0.20 -9.56
C THR A 41 4.28 -1.21 -10.35
N GLY A 42 5.51 -1.46 -9.91
CA GLY A 42 6.37 -2.52 -10.47
C GLY A 42 5.88 -3.95 -10.25
N SER A 43 4.85 -4.14 -9.44
CA SER A 43 4.15 -5.42 -9.21
C SER A 43 2.87 -5.57 -10.03
N GLY A 44 2.58 -4.60 -10.93
CA GLY A 44 1.38 -4.59 -11.78
C GLY A 44 0.14 -4.03 -11.10
N ILE A 45 0.25 -3.45 -9.90
CA ILE A 45 -0.85 -2.79 -9.21
C ILE A 45 -0.82 -1.30 -9.56
N PRO A 46 -1.86 -0.75 -10.22
CA PRO A 46 -1.89 0.67 -10.57
C PRO A 46 -1.90 1.57 -9.34
N ASP A 47 -1.31 2.75 -9.47
CA ASP A 47 -1.43 3.82 -8.50
C ASP A 47 -2.69 4.67 -8.73
N TYR A 48 -3.04 5.48 -7.74
CA TYR A 48 -4.26 6.30 -7.74
C TYR A 48 -4.11 7.63 -8.46
N ARG A 49 -2.89 8.18 -8.48
CA ARG A 49 -2.61 9.56 -8.87
C ARG A 49 -1.50 9.62 -9.91
N ASP A 50 -1.55 10.66 -10.74
CA ASP A 50 -0.48 11.00 -11.66
C ASP A 50 0.69 11.74 -10.96
N LEU A 51 1.66 12.16 -11.73
CA LEU A 51 2.84 12.86 -11.23
C LEU A 51 2.52 14.27 -10.67
N GLU A 52 1.42 14.87 -11.09
CA GLU A 52 0.89 16.15 -10.61
C GLU A 52 0.04 15.99 -9.34
N GLY A 53 -0.19 14.73 -8.91
CA GLY A 53 -0.99 14.40 -7.73
C GLY A 53 -2.50 14.40 -7.99
N GLN A 54 -2.94 14.47 -9.25
CA GLN A 54 -4.36 14.39 -9.62
C GLN A 54 -4.85 12.95 -9.64
N TRP A 55 -6.14 12.76 -9.42
CA TRP A 55 -6.76 11.45 -9.51
C TRP A 55 -6.77 10.94 -10.95
N LYS A 56 -6.20 9.77 -11.19
CA LYS A 56 -6.29 9.06 -12.49
C LYS A 56 -7.69 8.52 -12.79
N ARG A 57 -8.53 8.39 -11.76
CA ARG A 57 -9.89 7.79 -11.80
C ARG A 57 -10.78 8.48 -10.79
N PRO A 58 -12.12 8.28 -10.86
CA PRO A 58 -13.03 8.75 -9.83
C PRO A 58 -12.59 8.31 -8.43
N GLN A 59 -12.90 9.11 -7.43
CA GLN A 59 -12.52 8.82 -6.04
C GLN A 59 -13.09 7.47 -5.59
N PRO A 60 -12.34 6.69 -4.80
CA PRO A 60 -12.82 5.43 -4.24
C PRO A 60 -14.07 5.60 -3.36
N VAL A 61 -14.80 4.52 -3.21
CA VAL A 61 -16.03 4.47 -2.39
C VAL A 61 -15.73 4.87 -0.94
N THR A 62 -16.60 5.72 -0.37
CA THR A 62 -16.54 6.08 1.05
C THR A 62 -17.23 5.03 1.93
N LEU A 63 -16.86 4.94 3.22
CA LEU A 63 -17.53 4.07 4.17
C LEU A 63 -19.04 4.35 4.24
N GLN A 64 -19.42 5.63 4.29
CA GLN A 64 -20.82 6.06 4.38
C GLN A 64 -21.62 5.58 3.17
N ALA A 65 -21.09 5.74 1.95
CA ALA A 65 -21.78 5.30 0.73
C ALA A 65 -21.90 3.76 0.68
N PHE A 66 -20.82 3.04 1.08
CA PHE A 66 -20.82 1.59 1.12
C PHE A 66 -21.82 1.03 2.15
N MET A 67 -21.86 1.57 3.34
CA MET A 67 -22.76 1.12 4.40
C MET A 67 -24.22 1.52 4.13
N GLY A 68 -24.43 2.73 3.61
CA GLY A 68 -25.76 3.29 3.41
C GLY A 68 -26.55 2.76 2.20
N SER A 69 -25.88 2.16 1.21
CA SER A 69 -26.52 1.78 -0.04
C SER A 69 -26.20 0.37 -0.49
N HIS A 70 -27.25 -0.46 -0.69
CA HIS A 70 -27.11 -1.79 -1.27
C HIS A 70 -26.56 -1.72 -2.71
N ALA A 71 -27.04 -0.79 -3.52
CA ALA A 71 -26.57 -0.58 -4.89
C ALA A 71 -25.08 -0.23 -4.96
N THR A 72 -24.58 0.56 -3.98
CA THR A 72 -23.15 0.84 -3.86
C THR A 72 -22.35 -0.43 -3.56
N ARG A 73 -22.86 -1.32 -2.68
CA ARG A 73 -22.23 -2.61 -2.39
C ARG A 73 -22.24 -3.55 -3.59
N GLN A 74 -23.35 -3.59 -4.35
CA GLN A 74 -23.44 -4.36 -5.60
C GLN A 74 -22.37 -3.92 -6.59
N ARG A 75 -22.28 -2.62 -6.86
CA ARG A 75 -21.25 -2.06 -7.74
C ARG A 75 -19.84 -2.37 -7.22
N TYR A 76 -19.59 -2.16 -5.93
CA TYR A 76 -18.27 -2.41 -5.32
C TYR A 76 -17.85 -3.88 -5.48
N TRP A 77 -18.71 -4.83 -5.08
CA TRP A 77 -18.36 -6.24 -5.09
C TRP A 77 -18.30 -6.83 -6.51
N ALA A 78 -19.10 -6.32 -7.45
CA ALA A 78 -19.01 -6.71 -8.86
C ALA A 78 -17.65 -6.30 -9.47
N ARG A 79 -17.20 -5.08 -9.21
CA ARG A 79 -15.90 -4.59 -9.64
C ARG A 79 -14.77 -5.33 -8.95
N SER A 80 -14.88 -5.54 -7.64
CA SER A 80 -13.90 -6.29 -6.86
C SER A 80 -13.82 -7.77 -7.25
N LEU A 81 -14.92 -8.39 -7.72
CA LEU A 81 -14.90 -9.76 -8.23
C LEU A 81 -13.92 -9.92 -9.39
N LEU A 82 -13.85 -8.94 -10.28
CA LEU A 82 -12.95 -8.96 -11.45
C LEU A 82 -11.55 -8.43 -11.14
N GLY A 83 -11.43 -7.47 -10.23
CA GLY A 83 -10.13 -6.89 -9.87
C GLY A 83 -9.31 -7.75 -8.90
N TRP A 84 -9.96 -8.51 -8.04
CA TRP A 84 -9.31 -9.37 -7.03
C TRP A 84 -8.27 -10.35 -7.59
N PRO A 85 -8.49 -11.06 -8.72
CA PRO A 85 -7.49 -11.99 -9.25
C PRO A 85 -6.14 -11.35 -9.53
N VAL A 86 -6.11 -10.08 -9.96
CA VAL A 86 -4.86 -9.33 -10.18
C VAL A 86 -4.12 -9.13 -8.86
N MET A 87 -4.83 -8.72 -7.81
CA MET A 87 -4.25 -8.54 -6.48
C MET A 87 -3.76 -9.86 -5.88
N ALA A 88 -4.53 -10.93 -6.02
CA ALA A 88 -4.19 -12.25 -5.50
C ALA A 88 -2.96 -12.87 -6.19
N GLN A 89 -2.70 -12.52 -7.45
CA GLN A 89 -1.58 -13.02 -8.25
C GLN A 89 -0.35 -12.10 -8.20
N ALA A 90 -0.48 -10.89 -7.68
CA ALA A 90 0.61 -9.92 -7.61
C ALA A 90 1.81 -10.52 -6.82
N ARG A 91 3.00 -10.20 -7.26
CA ARG A 91 4.25 -10.63 -6.63
C ARG A 91 5.05 -9.41 -6.15
N PRO A 92 5.82 -9.55 -5.06
CA PRO A 92 6.69 -8.48 -4.61
C PRO A 92 7.61 -8.00 -5.72
N GLY A 93 7.64 -6.69 -5.95
CA GLY A 93 8.55 -6.02 -6.86
C GLY A 93 9.88 -5.65 -6.20
N GLN A 94 10.74 -4.95 -6.96
CA GLN A 94 12.10 -4.58 -6.52
C GLN A 94 12.09 -3.69 -5.26
N ALA A 95 11.13 -2.76 -5.15
CA ALA A 95 10.99 -1.91 -3.96
C ALA A 95 10.75 -2.74 -2.70
N HIS A 96 9.84 -3.72 -2.77
CA HIS A 96 9.53 -4.60 -1.64
C HIS A 96 10.75 -5.43 -1.21
N ALA A 97 11.43 -6.06 -2.18
CA ALA A 97 12.63 -6.86 -1.93
C ALA A 97 13.77 -6.03 -1.32
N ALA A 98 13.97 -4.80 -1.82
CA ALA A 98 14.97 -3.91 -1.31
C ALA A 98 14.71 -3.48 0.14
N LEU A 99 13.46 -3.13 0.47
CA LEU A 99 13.08 -2.73 1.83
C LEU A 99 13.21 -3.90 2.81
N ALA A 100 12.84 -5.12 2.41
CA ALA A 100 13.06 -6.33 3.21
C ALA A 100 14.55 -6.56 3.48
N GLN A 101 15.41 -6.43 2.47
CA GLN A 101 16.86 -6.55 2.64
C GLN A 101 17.44 -5.46 3.55
N LEU A 102 17.00 -4.22 3.43
CA LEU A 102 17.43 -3.12 4.31
C LEU A 102 17.00 -3.38 5.76
N GLN A 103 15.82 -3.93 5.98
CA GLN A 103 15.36 -4.33 7.31
C GLN A 103 16.23 -5.44 7.90
N GLN A 104 16.53 -6.50 7.13
CA GLN A 104 17.41 -7.59 7.55
C GLN A 104 18.83 -7.12 7.88
N ARG A 105 19.32 -6.08 7.21
CA ARG A 105 20.62 -5.45 7.49
C ARG A 105 20.59 -4.45 8.65
N GLY A 106 19.44 -4.25 9.30
CA GLY A 106 19.30 -3.36 10.44
C GLY A 106 19.27 -1.86 10.11
N TRP A 107 18.95 -1.47 8.87
CA TRP A 107 18.80 -0.06 8.46
C TRP A 107 17.41 0.51 8.73
N ILE A 108 16.42 -0.38 8.84
CA ILE A 108 15.01 -0.05 9.04
C ILE A 108 14.58 -0.52 10.44
N GLU A 109 14.01 0.39 11.23
CA GLU A 109 13.42 0.12 12.55
C GLU A 109 12.07 -0.58 12.42
N GLY A 110 11.27 -0.16 11.44
CA GLY A 110 9.98 -0.72 11.15
C GLY A 110 9.45 -0.27 9.80
N LEU A 111 8.48 -0.98 9.29
CA LEU A 111 7.83 -0.70 8.02
C LEU A 111 6.32 -0.53 8.22
N VAL A 112 5.81 0.60 7.74
CA VAL A 112 4.40 0.95 7.71
C VAL A 112 3.98 1.11 6.26
N THR A 113 2.91 0.48 5.86
CA THR A 113 2.41 0.62 4.50
C THR A 113 0.99 1.18 4.46
N GLN A 114 0.73 2.10 3.54
CA GLN A 114 -0.61 2.55 3.18
C GLN A 114 -1.29 1.58 2.22
N ASN A 115 -0.51 0.69 1.58
CA ASN A 115 -1.00 -0.30 0.63
C ASN A 115 -1.75 -1.42 1.37
N VAL A 116 -2.68 -2.04 0.65
CA VAL A 116 -3.52 -3.12 1.17
C VAL A 116 -3.20 -4.49 0.55
N ASP A 117 -2.14 -4.55 -0.27
CA ASP A 117 -1.76 -5.70 -1.09
C ASP A 117 -1.02 -6.83 -0.35
N GLY A 118 -0.42 -6.52 0.81
CA GLY A 118 0.36 -7.47 1.60
C GLY A 118 1.75 -7.82 1.03
N LEU A 119 2.21 -7.10 -0.02
CA LEU A 119 3.43 -7.46 -0.74
C LEU A 119 4.72 -7.26 0.08
N HIS A 120 4.75 -6.34 1.04
CA HIS A 120 5.90 -6.19 1.94
C HIS A 120 6.12 -7.43 2.81
N THR A 121 5.06 -7.98 3.39
CA THR A 121 5.13 -9.25 4.14
C THR A 121 5.53 -10.41 3.23
N ALA A 122 4.95 -10.47 2.02
CA ALA A 122 5.30 -11.49 1.02
C ALA A 122 6.77 -11.39 0.54
N ALA A 123 7.39 -10.21 0.62
CA ALA A 123 8.81 -9.99 0.32
C ALA A 123 9.75 -10.38 1.46
N GLY A 124 9.23 -10.77 2.63
CA GLY A 124 10.00 -11.13 3.80
C GLY A 124 10.29 -9.98 4.77
N SER A 125 9.53 -8.87 4.72
CA SER A 125 9.57 -7.84 5.75
C SER A 125 8.81 -8.31 6.99
N ASP A 126 9.41 -8.12 8.17
CA ASP A 126 8.83 -8.47 9.46
C ASP A 126 8.13 -7.27 10.11
N GLY A 127 7.10 -7.56 10.94
CA GLY A 127 6.43 -6.55 11.75
C GLY A 127 5.78 -5.42 10.94
N VAL A 128 5.37 -5.68 9.69
CA VAL A 128 4.75 -4.69 8.81
C VAL A 128 3.43 -4.22 9.41
N ILE A 129 3.27 -2.90 9.57
CA ILE A 129 1.99 -2.31 9.94
C ILE A 129 1.22 -1.95 8.68
N ASP A 130 0.17 -2.71 8.39
CA ASP A 130 -0.79 -2.41 7.32
C ASP A 130 -1.72 -1.29 7.79
N LEU A 131 -1.33 -0.03 7.58
CA LEU A 131 -2.03 1.15 8.11
C LEU A 131 -3.50 1.18 7.69
N HIS A 132 -3.76 0.84 6.44
CA HIS A 132 -5.11 0.80 5.86
C HIS A 132 -5.72 -0.61 5.79
N GLY A 133 -5.08 -1.61 6.40
CA GLY A 133 -5.59 -2.99 6.41
C GLY A 133 -5.15 -3.83 5.23
N ARG A 134 -5.84 -4.93 4.98
CA ARG A 134 -5.50 -5.89 3.92
C ARG A 134 -6.72 -6.25 3.09
N ILE A 135 -6.56 -6.16 1.78
CA ILE A 135 -7.62 -6.53 0.82
C ILE A 135 -7.88 -8.04 0.79
N ALA A 136 -6.91 -8.84 1.22
CA ALA A 136 -7.03 -10.30 1.34
C ALA A 136 -7.94 -10.75 2.49
N ALA A 137 -8.37 -9.83 3.36
CA ALA A 137 -9.27 -10.09 4.47
C ALA A 137 -10.61 -9.37 4.28
N VAL A 138 -11.67 -9.97 4.82
CA VAL A 138 -13.03 -9.44 4.84
C VAL A 138 -13.54 -9.48 6.27
N ARG A 139 -14.28 -8.46 6.67
CA ARG A 139 -14.88 -8.35 8.00
C ARG A 139 -16.38 -8.11 7.90
N CYS A 140 -17.15 -8.76 8.76
CA CYS A 140 -18.56 -8.45 8.95
C CYS A 140 -18.73 -7.18 9.78
N MET A 141 -19.46 -6.21 9.28
CA MET A 141 -19.72 -4.94 9.97
C MET A 141 -20.78 -5.07 11.09
N GLY A 142 -21.49 -6.19 11.18
CA GLY A 142 -22.45 -6.46 12.23
C GLY A 142 -21.83 -7.19 13.43
N CYS A 143 -21.22 -8.35 13.22
CA CYS A 143 -20.71 -9.20 14.31
C CYS A 143 -19.17 -9.19 14.44
N GLY A 144 -18.43 -8.51 13.56
CA GLY A 144 -16.98 -8.47 13.57
C GLY A 144 -16.27 -9.73 13.05
N ALA A 145 -17.00 -10.78 12.68
CA ALA A 145 -16.40 -12.01 12.16
C ALA A 145 -15.57 -11.74 10.90
N GLY A 146 -14.37 -12.33 10.86
CA GLY A 146 -13.46 -12.25 9.72
C GLY A 146 -13.60 -13.46 8.80
N MET A 147 -13.26 -13.28 7.52
CA MET A 147 -13.07 -14.36 6.55
C MET A 147 -11.99 -13.97 5.55
N GLU A 148 -11.40 -14.95 4.88
CA GLU A 148 -10.49 -14.68 3.78
C GLU A 148 -11.23 -14.16 2.56
N ARG A 149 -10.63 -13.23 1.83
CA ARG A 149 -11.19 -12.69 0.59
C ARG A 149 -11.39 -13.78 -0.48
N ALA A 150 -10.53 -14.81 -0.48
CA ALA A 150 -10.67 -15.95 -1.39
C ALA A 150 -11.97 -16.74 -1.15
N VAL A 151 -12.38 -16.90 0.11
CA VAL A 151 -13.67 -17.53 0.46
C VAL A 151 -14.83 -16.69 -0.06
N LEU A 152 -14.80 -15.38 0.17
CA LEU A 152 -15.83 -14.48 -0.37
C LEU A 152 -15.81 -14.49 -1.91
N GLN A 153 -14.64 -14.60 -2.55
CA GLN A 153 -14.52 -14.70 -4.02
C GLN A 153 -15.30 -15.90 -4.56
N ALA A 154 -15.16 -17.07 -3.92
CA ALA A 154 -15.92 -18.25 -4.31
C ALA A 154 -17.42 -18.04 -4.16
N MET A 155 -17.88 -17.47 -3.05
CA MET A 155 -19.29 -17.13 -2.83
C MET A 155 -19.84 -16.16 -3.88
N LEU A 156 -19.04 -15.14 -4.25
CA LEU A 156 -19.43 -14.16 -5.27
C LEU A 156 -19.57 -14.81 -6.65
N LEU A 157 -18.63 -15.67 -7.03
CA LEU A 157 -18.65 -16.39 -8.31
C LEU A 157 -19.85 -17.37 -8.41
N GLU A 158 -20.10 -18.12 -7.34
CA GLU A 158 -21.23 -19.04 -7.27
C GLU A 158 -22.58 -18.33 -7.47
N ARG A 159 -22.76 -17.19 -6.81
CA ARG A 159 -24.01 -16.40 -6.87
C ARG A 159 -24.16 -15.57 -8.14
N ASN A 160 -23.04 -15.27 -8.82
CA ASN A 160 -23.01 -14.39 -9.99
C ASN A 160 -22.27 -15.05 -11.18
N PRO A 161 -22.69 -16.24 -11.67
CA PRO A 161 -21.94 -16.97 -12.70
C PRO A 161 -21.79 -16.19 -14.00
N GLY A 162 -22.74 -15.33 -14.35
CA GLY A 162 -22.68 -14.47 -15.55
C GLY A 162 -21.59 -13.38 -15.51
N TRP A 163 -20.95 -13.17 -14.35
CA TRP A 163 -19.87 -12.18 -14.20
C TRP A 163 -18.46 -12.80 -14.34
N ALA A 164 -18.33 -14.13 -14.16
CA ALA A 164 -17.04 -14.82 -14.14
C ALA A 164 -16.24 -14.71 -15.45
N GLY A 165 -16.91 -14.58 -16.58
CA GLY A 165 -16.27 -14.49 -17.92
C GLY A 165 -15.99 -13.06 -18.38
N LEU A 166 -16.28 -12.05 -17.56
CA LEU A 166 -16.05 -10.66 -17.95
C LEU A 166 -14.59 -10.28 -17.74
N SER A 167 -14.04 -9.52 -18.70
CA SER A 167 -12.75 -8.88 -18.55
C SER A 167 -12.92 -7.39 -18.29
N ALA A 168 -12.08 -6.83 -17.43
CA ALA A 168 -12.04 -5.41 -17.14
C ALA A 168 -10.61 -4.98 -16.84
N GLN A 169 -10.30 -3.72 -17.11
CA GLN A 169 -9.00 -3.16 -16.75
C GLN A 169 -8.86 -3.08 -15.23
N ALA A 170 -7.75 -3.60 -14.70
CA ALA A 170 -7.46 -3.53 -13.28
C ALA A 170 -7.33 -2.07 -12.80
N ALA A 171 -7.87 -1.81 -11.64
CA ALA A 171 -7.79 -0.55 -10.93
C ALA A 171 -7.09 -0.76 -9.57
N PRO A 172 -6.69 0.31 -8.86
CA PRO A 172 -6.10 0.20 -7.54
C PRO A 172 -6.99 -0.60 -6.55
N ASP A 173 -6.35 -1.20 -5.54
CA ASP A 173 -7.02 -1.92 -4.44
C ASP A 173 -7.95 -3.06 -4.88
N GLY A 174 -7.61 -3.76 -5.96
CA GLY A 174 -8.41 -4.89 -6.43
C GLY A 174 -9.77 -4.49 -7.00
N ASP A 175 -9.90 -3.26 -7.45
CA ASP A 175 -11.04 -2.76 -8.22
C ASP A 175 -10.83 -3.05 -9.73
N ALA A 176 -11.89 -2.90 -10.53
CA ALA A 176 -11.86 -3.06 -11.97
C ALA A 176 -12.77 -2.04 -12.65
N ASP A 177 -12.39 -1.57 -13.84
CA ASP A 177 -13.19 -0.61 -14.60
C ASP A 177 -14.34 -1.32 -15.30
N LEU A 178 -15.55 -1.07 -14.83
CA LEU A 178 -16.81 -1.58 -15.37
C LEU A 178 -17.80 -0.43 -15.51
N GLU A 179 -17.46 0.54 -16.35
CA GLU A 179 -18.38 1.66 -16.60
C GLU A 179 -19.57 1.24 -17.48
N GLY A 180 -20.74 1.85 -17.23
CA GLY A 180 -21.96 1.65 -18.04
C GLY A 180 -22.68 0.32 -17.86
N ARG A 181 -22.33 -0.51 -16.87
CA ARG A 181 -23.05 -1.76 -16.59
C ARG A 181 -24.14 -1.59 -15.53
N ASP A 182 -25.19 -2.38 -15.69
CA ASP A 182 -26.23 -2.51 -14.66
C ASP A 182 -25.79 -3.53 -13.59
N PHE A 183 -25.65 -3.07 -12.36
CA PHE A 183 -25.26 -3.86 -11.19
C PHE A 183 -26.46 -4.31 -10.35
N SER A 184 -27.69 -3.95 -10.70
CA SER A 184 -28.91 -4.19 -9.89
C SER A 184 -29.19 -5.67 -9.63
N ARG A 185 -28.71 -6.55 -10.51
CA ARG A 185 -28.85 -8.00 -10.39
C ARG A 185 -27.65 -8.71 -9.76
N PHE A 186 -26.63 -7.96 -9.35
CA PHE A 186 -25.47 -8.56 -8.70
C PHE A 186 -25.84 -8.98 -7.27
N ASP A 187 -25.73 -10.28 -6.98
CA ASP A 187 -26.04 -10.82 -5.65
C ASP A 187 -24.83 -10.66 -4.72
N VAL A 188 -25.01 -9.84 -3.68
CA VAL A 188 -23.98 -9.57 -2.65
C VAL A 188 -24.24 -10.49 -1.46
N PRO A 189 -23.33 -11.45 -1.17
CA PRO A 189 -23.51 -12.34 -0.02
C PRO A 189 -23.49 -11.56 1.30
N ALA A 190 -24.40 -11.95 2.18
CA ALA A 190 -24.41 -11.48 3.56
C ALA A 190 -23.48 -12.35 4.44
N CYS A 191 -23.16 -11.85 5.62
CA CYS A 191 -22.36 -12.61 6.60
C CYS A 191 -23.07 -13.94 6.95
N PRO A 192 -22.39 -15.10 6.83
CA PRO A 192 -23.01 -16.40 7.13
C PRO A 192 -23.36 -16.58 8.62
N HIS A 193 -22.77 -15.79 9.52
CA HIS A 193 -23.02 -15.88 10.97
C HIS A 193 -24.21 -15.03 11.42
N CYS A 194 -24.39 -13.82 10.86
CA CYS A 194 -25.39 -12.89 11.40
C CYS A 194 -26.22 -12.16 10.33
N GLY A 195 -26.01 -12.44 9.04
CA GLY A 195 -26.70 -11.74 7.95
C GLY A 195 -26.19 -10.29 7.73
N GLY A 196 -25.19 -9.83 8.46
CA GLY A 196 -24.66 -8.46 8.38
C GLY A 196 -23.86 -8.20 7.10
N VAL A 197 -23.53 -6.92 6.89
CA VAL A 197 -22.77 -6.45 5.72
C VAL A 197 -21.32 -6.92 5.80
N LEU A 198 -20.86 -7.57 4.72
CA LEU A 198 -19.45 -7.90 4.53
C LEU A 198 -18.71 -6.73 3.87
N LYS A 199 -17.57 -6.32 4.45
CA LYS A 199 -16.70 -5.26 3.94
C LYS A 199 -15.26 -5.80 3.86
N PRO A 200 -14.43 -5.45 2.85
CA PRO A 200 -13.01 -5.79 2.92
C PRO A 200 -12.39 -5.16 4.18
N ASP A 201 -11.45 -5.85 4.82
CA ASP A 201 -10.80 -5.35 6.03
C ASP A 201 -9.75 -4.27 5.68
N VAL A 202 -10.21 -3.26 4.94
CA VAL A 202 -9.43 -2.08 4.56
C VAL A 202 -10.13 -0.81 5.06
N VAL A 203 -9.35 0.21 5.35
CA VAL A 203 -9.86 1.53 5.74
C VAL A 203 -10.37 2.27 4.50
N PHE A 204 -11.67 2.51 4.43
CA PHE A 204 -12.28 3.27 3.34
C PHE A 204 -12.11 4.78 3.52
N TYR A 205 -12.31 5.54 2.45
CA TYR A 205 -12.39 7.00 2.56
C TYR A 205 -13.54 7.39 3.50
N GLY A 206 -13.28 8.37 4.38
CA GLY A 206 -14.21 8.74 5.46
C GLY A 206 -14.23 7.80 6.67
N GLU A 207 -13.44 6.74 6.66
CA GLU A 207 -13.22 5.86 7.80
C GLU A 207 -11.96 6.23 8.57
N GLY A 208 -11.99 6.13 9.89
CA GLY A 208 -10.81 6.33 10.72
C GLY A 208 -9.87 5.13 10.69
N VAL A 209 -8.56 5.39 10.61
CA VAL A 209 -7.56 4.34 10.85
C VAL A 209 -7.69 3.85 12.31
N PRO A 210 -7.73 2.55 12.58
CA PRO A 210 -7.81 2.01 13.94
C PRO A 210 -6.71 2.60 14.84
N SER A 211 -7.11 3.08 16.03
CA SER A 211 -6.20 3.77 16.96
C SER A 211 -4.98 2.93 17.35
N GLN A 212 -5.16 1.62 17.48
CA GLN A 212 -4.06 0.69 17.78
C GLN A 212 -2.97 0.71 16.71
N ARG A 213 -3.33 0.77 15.39
CA ARG A 213 -2.35 0.88 14.31
C ARG A 213 -1.60 2.21 14.37
N VAL A 214 -2.32 3.31 14.62
CA VAL A 214 -1.71 4.64 14.78
C VAL A 214 -0.74 4.68 15.94
N GLN A 215 -1.12 4.10 17.10
CA GLN A 215 -0.26 4.03 18.28
C GLN A 215 0.98 3.18 18.05
N ALA A 216 0.86 2.05 17.35
CA ALA A 216 1.99 1.21 16.98
C ALA A 216 2.99 1.95 16.08
N VAL A 217 2.51 2.69 15.07
CA VAL A 217 3.39 3.54 14.23
C VAL A 217 4.09 4.62 15.04
N ARG A 218 3.38 5.28 15.97
CA ARG A 218 3.96 6.29 16.88
C ARG A 218 5.06 5.71 17.75
N ALA A 219 4.85 4.51 18.31
CA ALA A 219 5.86 3.81 19.09
C ALA A 219 7.13 3.53 18.28
N MET A 220 6.98 3.03 17.04
CA MET A 220 8.11 2.84 16.12
C MET A 220 8.78 4.18 15.77
N LEU A 221 8.00 5.23 15.49
CA LEU A 221 8.54 6.56 15.16
C LEU A 221 9.35 7.13 16.33
N GLN A 222 8.96 6.90 17.59
CA GLN A 222 9.74 7.32 18.75
C GLN A 222 11.12 6.69 18.80
N GLN A 223 11.25 5.41 18.43
CA GLN A 223 12.51 4.67 18.41
C GLN A 223 13.39 5.02 17.17
N ALA A 224 12.78 5.33 16.05
CA ALA A 224 13.45 5.63 14.79
C ALA A 224 14.27 6.94 14.88
N GLY A 225 15.34 7.02 14.09
CA GLY A 225 16.14 8.22 13.92
C GLY A 225 15.59 9.21 12.91
N GLY A 226 14.70 8.75 12.02
CA GLY A 226 14.07 9.54 10.96
C GLY A 226 12.92 8.79 10.29
N LEU A 227 12.18 9.48 9.42
CA LEU A 227 11.10 8.91 8.63
C LEU A 227 11.49 8.92 7.14
N LEU A 228 11.48 7.76 6.50
CA LEU A 228 11.66 7.61 5.06
C LEU A 228 10.32 7.30 4.41
N VAL A 229 9.88 8.16 3.51
CA VAL A 229 8.68 7.96 2.70
C VAL A 229 9.08 7.37 1.35
N ALA A 230 8.51 6.22 0.95
CA ALA A 230 8.80 5.58 -0.32
C ALA A 230 7.53 5.33 -1.13
N GLY A 231 7.48 5.82 -2.37
CA GLY A 231 6.37 5.61 -3.30
C GLY A 231 5.03 6.15 -2.82
N SER A 232 5.02 7.27 -2.08
CA SER A 232 3.79 7.91 -1.60
C SER A 232 3.81 9.41 -1.82
N SER A 233 2.76 9.92 -2.46
CA SER A 233 2.54 11.36 -2.60
C SER A 233 2.06 12.06 -1.32
N LEU A 234 1.76 11.31 -0.24
CA LEU A 234 1.25 11.82 1.05
C LEU A 234 -0.06 12.63 0.95
N MET A 235 -0.83 12.50 -0.14
CA MET A 235 -2.08 13.25 -0.31
C MET A 235 -3.14 12.87 0.72
N VAL A 236 -3.05 11.67 1.32
CA VAL A 236 -3.98 11.19 2.36
C VAL A 236 -3.40 11.49 3.74
N TYR A 237 -4.19 12.18 4.58
CA TYR A 237 -3.74 12.62 5.91
C TYR A 237 -3.32 11.49 6.85
N SER A 238 -3.87 10.29 6.67
CA SER A 238 -3.53 9.15 7.52
C SER A 238 -2.04 8.77 7.48
N GLY A 239 -1.36 8.98 6.32
CA GLY A 239 0.09 8.85 6.21
C GLY A 239 0.83 10.15 6.56
N LEU A 240 0.33 11.28 6.04
CA LEU A 240 0.94 12.60 6.24
C LEU A 240 1.12 12.97 7.72
N ARG A 241 0.19 12.55 8.60
CA ARG A 241 0.30 12.83 10.05
C ARG A 241 1.65 12.40 10.64
N PHE A 242 2.24 11.30 10.17
CA PHE A 242 3.52 10.82 10.68
C PHE A 242 4.71 11.67 10.21
N VAL A 243 4.59 12.34 9.06
CA VAL A 243 5.56 13.36 8.63
C VAL A 243 5.54 14.54 9.60
N HIS A 244 4.36 15.07 9.91
CA HIS A 244 4.22 16.15 10.89
C HIS A 244 4.72 15.74 12.28
N GLU A 245 4.41 14.52 12.71
CA GLU A 245 4.86 13.99 14.00
C GLU A 245 6.40 13.79 14.04
N ALA A 246 7.03 13.35 12.94
CA ALA A 246 8.48 13.23 12.84
C ALA A 246 9.16 14.60 12.94
N VAL A 247 8.69 15.57 12.18
CA VAL A 247 9.20 16.95 12.19
C VAL A 247 9.05 17.58 13.57
N ALA A 248 7.88 17.41 14.22
CA ALA A 248 7.65 17.89 15.58
C ALA A 248 8.60 17.27 16.63
N GLN A 249 9.14 16.06 16.36
CA GLN A 249 10.16 15.39 17.17
C GLN A 249 11.60 15.77 16.78
N GLY A 250 11.81 16.72 15.85
CA GLY A 250 13.13 17.11 15.35
C GLY A 250 13.82 16.02 14.51
N LYS A 251 13.05 15.07 13.97
CA LYS A 251 13.58 13.96 13.18
C LYS A 251 13.59 14.32 11.69
N PRO A 252 14.65 13.99 10.94
CA PRO A 252 14.69 14.21 9.51
C PRO A 252 13.63 13.36 8.81
N VAL A 253 12.99 13.95 7.80
CA VAL A 253 12.08 13.26 6.88
C VAL A 253 12.71 13.26 5.50
N ALA A 254 12.89 12.09 4.91
CA ALA A 254 13.32 11.94 3.53
C ALA A 254 12.25 11.27 2.70
N ALA A 255 12.23 11.54 1.39
CA ALA A 255 11.30 10.91 0.48
C ALA A 255 12.01 10.38 -0.77
N ILE A 256 11.53 9.23 -1.24
CA ILE A 256 11.85 8.62 -2.54
C ILE A 256 10.53 8.46 -3.28
N ASN A 257 10.25 9.40 -4.16
CA ASN A 257 8.98 9.44 -4.88
C ASN A 257 9.10 10.22 -6.17
N GLN A 258 8.44 9.74 -7.22
CA GLN A 258 8.29 10.49 -8.45
C GLN A 258 7.08 11.42 -8.37
N GLY A 259 7.23 12.63 -8.92
CA GLY A 259 6.17 13.62 -8.98
C GLY A 259 5.88 14.33 -7.66
N ARG A 260 4.79 15.09 -7.66
CA ARG A 260 4.40 15.99 -6.58
C ARG A 260 3.98 15.25 -5.32
N MET A 261 4.45 15.74 -4.17
CA MET A 261 4.05 15.27 -2.85
C MET A 261 3.37 16.40 -2.06
N ARG A 262 2.57 16.03 -1.09
CA ARG A 262 2.03 16.98 -0.11
C ARG A 262 3.08 17.28 0.95
N SER A 263 3.21 18.55 1.32
CA SER A 263 4.17 19.00 2.34
C SER A 263 5.64 18.68 2.02
N GLU A 264 6.05 18.91 0.77
CA GLU A 264 7.45 18.77 0.33
C GLU A 264 8.40 19.71 1.08
N ASP A 265 7.91 20.84 1.55
CA ASP A 265 8.61 21.81 2.38
C ASP A 265 9.07 21.26 3.74
N LEU A 266 8.50 20.16 4.18
CA LEU A 266 8.89 19.47 5.42
C LEU A 266 10.00 18.43 5.21
N LEU A 267 10.38 18.15 3.96
CA LEU A 267 11.38 17.13 3.64
C LEU A 267 12.81 17.69 3.76
N ALA A 268 13.67 17.00 4.50
CA ALA A 268 15.10 17.27 4.52
C ALA A 268 15.78 16.82 3.20
N LEU A 269 15.19 15.83 2.51
CA LEU A 269 15.69 15.32 1.23
C LEU A 269 14.54 14.71 0.44
N LYS A 270 14.42 15.06 -0.84
CA LYS A 270 13.58 14.37 -1.82
C LYS A 270 14.47 13.77 -2.91
N ILE A 271 14.33 12.49 -3.15
CA ILE A 271 14.95 11.78 -4.26
C ILE A 271 13.85 11.48 -5.27
N GLU A 272 13.90 12.16 -6.40
CA GLU A 272 12.89 12.05 -7.45
C GLU A 272 13.21 10.87 -8.38
N GLN A 273 12.99 9.66 -7.87
CA GLN A 273 13.27 8.40 -8.54
C GLN A 273 12.16 7.38 -8.27
N ASP A 274 12.06 6.39 -9.15
CA ASP A 274 11.27 5.19 -8.88
C ASP A 274 11.85 4.45 -7.67
N CYS A 275 10.98 4.17 -6.67
CA CYS A 275 11.43 3.54 -5.43
C CYS A 275 11.97 2.10 -5.62
N GLY A 276 11.63 1.43 -6.72
CA GLY A 276 12.21 0.14 -7.08
C GLY A 276 13.67 0.21 -7.52
N GLN A 277 14.15 1.37 -7.98
CA GLN A 277 15.55 1.52 -8.42
C GLN A 277 16.52 1.69 -7.26
N ILE A 278 16.09 2.22 -6.13
CA ILE A 278 16.95 2.52 -4.98
C ILE A 278 17.48 1.26 -4.29
N GLY A 279 16.73 0.18 -4.33
CA GLY A 279 17.22 -1.11 -3.85
C GLY A 279 18.49 -1.60 -4.54
N ARG A 280 18.75 -1.16 -5.77
CA ARG A 280 19.98 -1.51 -6.50
C ARG A 280 21.21 -0.76 -5.98
N ALA A 281 21.05 0.42 -5.41
CA ALA A 281 22.15 1.21 -4.88
C ALA A 281 22.61 0.69 -3.52
N SER A 282 21.70 0.28 -2.65
CA SER A 282 22.00 -0.15 -1.27
C SER A 282 22.49 -1.58 -1.14
N CYS A 283 22.31 -2.43 -2.18
CA CYS A 283 22.65 -3.87 -2.13
C CYS A 283 24.13 -4.19 -2.28
N ARG A 284 25.03 -3.24 -2.59
CA ARG A 284 26.43 -3.52 -2.96
C ARG A 284 27.50 -3.05 -1.98
N GLU A 285 27.18 -2.28 -0.95
CA GLU A 285 28.20 -1.99 0.06
C GLU A 285 28.36 -3.21 0.99
N ARG A 286 29.26 -4.13 0.60
CA ARG A 286 29.99 -4.95 1.58
C ARG A 286 31.04 -4.03 2.22
N VAL A 287 30.87 -3.74 3.45
CA VAL A 287 32.01 -3.37 4.33
C VAL A 287 32.45 -4.62 5.04
#